data_c9263dea9bf974272701db2d69f36ab5
#
_entry.id   c9263dea9bf974272701db2d69f36ab5
#
_cell.length_a   1.000
_cell.length_b   1.000
_cell.length_c   1.000
_cell.angle_alpha   90.00
_cell.angle_beta   90.00
_cell.angle_gamma   90.00
#
_symmetry.space_group_name_H-M   'P 1'
#
loop_
_entity.id
_entity.type
_entity.pdbx_description
1 polymer ?
#
loop_
_entity_poly.entity_id
_entity_poly.type
_entity_poly.pdbx_seq_one_letter_code
_entity_poly.pdbx_strand_id
1 'polypeptide(L)'
;KYIFMKYLHTMVRVTNIDESLDFYCNKLGLKEIRRMENEKGRYTLVFLGAENSDNRYALLELTYNWDPEKYSGGRNFGHLAYSVKNIYETCQKLMDKGVTINRPPRDGHMAFVRSPDGISIEILQEGESLPLQEPWQSMKNNGSW
;
A
#
# COMPACT_ATOMS: atom_id res chain seq x y z
N LYS A 1 0.77 0.31 35.66
CA LYS A 1 -0.54 0.57 35.03
C LYS A 1 -0.50 0.30 33.57
N TYR A 2 -1.53 -0.35 33.07
CA TYR A 2 -1.67 -0.60 31.64
C TYR A 2 -2.38 0.58 30.98
N ILE A 3 -1.83 0.99 29.82
CA ILE A 3 -2.54 1.92 28.95
C ILE A 3 -3.13 1.07 27.84
N PHE A 4 -4.44 1.13 27.70
CA PHE A 4 -5.15 0.42 26.63
C PHE A 4 -5.26 1.34 25.44
N MET A 5 -4.46 1.07 24.41
CA MET A 5 -4.46 1.88 23.21
C MET A 5 -4.70 0.97 22.01
N LYS A 6 -5.38 1.51 21.00
CA LYS A 6 -5.68 0.79 19.77
C LYS A 6 -5.07 1.49 18.59
N TYR A 7 -4.52 0.73 17.69
CA TYR A 7 -3.95 1.27 16.46
C TYR A 7 -5.06 1.55 15.45
N LEU A 8 -5.41 2.82 15.26
CA LEU A 8 -6.53 3.22 14.41
C LEU A 8 -6.14 3.28 12.94
N HIS A 9 -5.13 4.03 12.61
CA HIS A 9 -4.73 4.21 11.22
C HIS A 9 -3.34 4.81 11.09
N THR A 10 -2.78 4.64 9.89
CA THR A 10 -1.65 5.42 9.38
C THR A 10 -2.20 6.33 8.29
N MET A 11 -1.84 7.60 8.31
CA MET A 11 -2.27 8.55 7.30
C MET A 11 -1.13 8.84 6.33
N VAL A 12 -1.47 8.83 5.06
CA VAL A 12 -0.58 9.30 3.99
C VAL A 12 -1.33 10.33 3.14
N ARG A 13 -0.61 11.34 2.65
CA ARG A 13 -1.18 12.32 1.74
C ARG A 13 -1.08 11.84 0.31
N VAL A 14 -2.08 12.17 -0.50
CA VAL A 14 -2.13 11.82 -1.91
C VAL A 14 -2.38 13.07 -2.75
N THR A 15 -1.77 13.12 -3.92
CA THR A 15 -1.91 14.26 -4.82
C THR A 15 -3.12 14.13 -5.74
N ASN A 16 -3.54 12.91 -6.04
CA ASN A 16 -4.68 12.61 -6.89
C ASN A 16 -5.48 11.47 -6.27
N ILE A 17 -6.68 11.78 -5.77
CA ILE A 17 -7.47 10.81 -5.04
C ILE A 17 -7.94 9.65 -5.93
N ASP A 18 -8.33 9.93 -7.17
CA ASP A 18 -8.82 8.88 -8.07
C ASP A 18 -7.70 7.91 -8.48
N GLU A 19 -6.52 8.43 -8.79
CA GLU A 19 -5.35 7.61 -9.10
C GLU A 19 -4.92 6.77 -7.90
N SER A 20 -4.96 7.35 -6.71
CA SER A 20 -4.60 6.64 -5.47
C SER A 20 -5.61 5.56 -5.14
N LEU A 21 -6.91 5.81 -5.29
CA LEU A 21 -7.93 4.80 -5.08
C LEU A 21 -7.85 3.68 -6.11
N ASP A 22 -7.53 4.00 -7.35
CA ASP A 22 -7.28 2.97 -8.37
C ASP A 22 -6.12 2.06 -7.95
N PHE A 23 -5.04 2.66 -7.45
CA PHE A 23 -3.89 1.89 -6.99
C PHE A 23 -4.23 1.03 -5.76
N TYR A 24 -4.69 1.66 -4.68
CA TYR A 24 -4.91 0.95 -3.42
C TYR A 24 -6.09 -0.01 -3.47
N CYS A 25 -7.17 0.33 -4.16
CA CYS A 25 -8.38 -0.49 -4.19
C CYS A 25 -8.41 -1.44 -5.39
N ASN A 26 -8.26 -0.92 -6.60
CA ASN A 26 -8.39 -1.75 -7.80
C ASN A 26 -7.16 -2.63 -8.05
N LYS A 27 -5.97 -2.15 -7.74
CA LYS A 27 -4.72 -2.88 -7.97
C LYS A 27 -4.29 -3.69 -6.76
N LEU A 28 -4.23 -3.10 -5.57
CA LEU A 28 -3.84 -3.80 -4.34
C LEU A 28 -4.98 -4.55 -3.67
N GLY A 29 -6.22 -4.19 -3.92
CA GLY A 29 -7.37 -4.90 -3.38
C GLY A 29 -7.83 -4.44 -2.01
N LEU A 30 -7.42 -3.26 -1.55
CA LEU A 30 -7.97 -2.69 -0.32
C LEU A 30 -9.41 -2.23 -0.56
N LYS A 31 -10.18 -2.12 0.51
CA LYS A 31 -11.59 -1.70 0.47
C LYS A 31 -11.75 -0.33 1.08
N GLU A 32 -12.56 0.51 0.44
CA GLU A 32 -12.95 1.78 1.02
C GLU A 32 -13.95 1.51 2.15
N ILE A 33 -13.60 1.91 3.37
CA ILE A 33 -14.41 1.70 4.56
C ILE A 33 -15.32 2.90 4.80
N ARG A 34 -14.77 4.10 4.71
CA ARG A 34 -15.54 5.33 4.86
C ARG A 34 -14.81 6.49 4.21
N ARG A 35 -15.57 7.54 3.95
CA ARG A 35 -15.06 8.75 3.33
C ARG A 35 -15.72 9.97 3.99
N MET A 36 -14.97 11.05 4.14
CA MET A 36 -15.55 12.31 4.58
C MET A 36 -14.87 13.48 3.88
N GLU A 37 -15.64 14.52 3.64
CA GLU A 37 -15.13 15.76 3.09
C GLU A 37 -15.29 16.88 4.12
N ASN A 38 -14.31 17.77 4.16
CA ASN A 38 -14.33 18.93 5.03
C ASN A 38 -14.10 20.17 4.17
N GLU A 39 -15.17 20.89 3.87
CA GLU A 39 -15.10 22.09 3.02
C GLU A 39 -14.33 23.22 3.69
N LYS A 40 -14.49 23.37 4.99
CA LYS A 40 -13.80 24.43 5.73
C LYS A 40 -12.29 24.19 5.74
N GLY A 41 -11.87 22.95 5.95
CA GLY A 41 -10.46 22.56 5.92
C GLY A 41 -9.94 22.28 4.51
N ARG A 42 -10.84 22.15 3.54
CA ARG A 42 -10.54 21.87 2.14
C ARG A 42 -9.75 20.59 1.95
N TYR A 43 -10.30 19.49 2.47
CA TYR A 43 -9.69 18.17 2.29
C TYR A 43 -10.73 17.06 2.27
N THR A 44 -10.34 15.95 1.66
CA THR A 44 -11.10 14.70 1.65
C THR A 44 -10.28 13.63 2.35
N LEU A 45 -10.94 12.86 3.21
CA LEU A 45 -10.35 11.68 3.87
C LEU A 45 -11.01 10.43 3.32
N VAL A 46 -10.20 9.43 3.00
CA VAL A 46 -10.70 8.11 2.60
C VAL A 46 -9.97 7.06 3.44
N PHE A 47 -10.72 6.25 4.16
CA PHE A 47 -10.17 5.19 4.99
C PHE A 47 -10.29 3.85 4.28
N LEU A 48 -9.16 3.16 4.14
CA LEU A 48 -9.07 1.88 3.44
C LEU A 48 -8.70 0.78 4.42
N GLY A 49 -9.30 -0.39 4.23
CA GLY A 49 -9.01 -1.58 5.02
C GLY A 49 -8.56 -2.74 4.16
N ALA A 50 -7.71 -3.60 4.71
CA ALA A 50 -7.36 -4.85 4.06
C ALA A 50 -8.51 -5.85 4.21
N GLU A 51 -8.54 -6.86 3.34
CA GLU A 51 -9.51 -7.94 3.46
C GLU A 51 -9.33 -8.64 4.82
N ASN A 52 -10.45 -8.97 5.47
CA ASN A 52 -10.49 -9.60 6.79
C ASN A 52 -9.99 -8.72 7.94
N SER A 53 -9.75 -7.43 7.73
CA SER A 53 -9.41 -6.54 8.82
C SER A 53 -10.67 -6.01 9.52
N ASP A 54 -10.52 -5.65 10.78
CA ASP A 54 -11.57 -4.96 11.53
C ASP A 54 -11.70 -3.54 10.98
N ASN A 55 -12.89 -3.16 10.53
CA ASN A 55 -13.15 -1.86 9.90
C ASN A 55 -12.91 -0.66 10.81
N ARG A 56 -12.50 -0.87 12.04
CA ARG A 56 -12.23 0.19 13.01
C ARG A 56 -10.74 0.43 13.24
N TYR A 57 -9.89 -0.55 12.91
CA TYR A 57 -8.49 -0.56 13.33
C TYR A 57 -7.56 -0.89 12.18
N ALA A 58 -6.30 -0.46 12.34
CA ALA A 58 -5.22 -0.73 11.39
C ALA A 58 -5.56 -0.33 9.95
N LEU A 59 -6.23 0.81 9.80
CA LEU A 59 -6.63 1.32 8.49
C LEU A 59 -5.54 2.18 7.86
N LEU A 60 -5.62 2.34 6.56
CA LEU A 60 -4.86 3.33 5.83
C LEU A 60 -5.77 4.53 5.55
N GLU A 61 -5.42 5.71 6.08
CA GLU A 61 -6.14 6.93 5.82
C GLU A 61 -5.45 7.70 4.70
N LEU A 62 -6.15 7.91 3.59
CA LEU A 62 -5.68 8.79 2.53
C LEU A 62 -6.21 10.19 2.80
N THR A 63 -5.33 11.18 2.81
CA THR A 63 -5.73 12.58 2.91
C THR A 63 -5.43 13.27 1.58
N TYR A 64 -6.48 13.75 0.95
CA TYR A 64 -6.38 14.56 -0.25
C TYR A 64 -6.67 16.02 0.10
N ASN A 65 -5.64 16.85 0.09
CA ASN A 65 -5.79 18.30 0.28
C ASN A 65 -6.18 18.91 -1.06
N TRP A 66 -7.28 19.67 -1.10
CA TRP A 66 -7.82 20.22 -2.34
C TRP A 66 -6.90 21.24 -2.99
N ASP A 67 -6.14 21.96 -2.18
CA ASP A 67 -5.16 22.92 -2.70
C ASP A 67 -3.89 22.15 -3.13
N PRO A 68 -3.44 22.34 -4.38
CA PRO A 68 -2.31 21.58 -4.90
C PRO A 68 -1.05 21.74 -4.06
N GLU A 69 -0.36 20.63 -3.80
CA GLU A 69 0.86 20.61 -3.01
C GLU A 69 1.79 19.53 -3.56
N LYS A 70 3.09 19.80 -3.53
CA LYS A 70 4.09 18.80 -3.88
C LYS A 70 4.58 18.14 -2.60
N TYR A 71 4.60 16.82 -2.60
CA TYR A 71 5.10 16.05 -1.48
C TYR A 71 6.47 15.47 -1.80
N SER A 72 7.34 15.44 -0.79
CA SER A 72 8.62 14.77 -0.86
C SER A 72 8.70 13.76 0.28
N GLY A 73 9.32 12.63 0.00
CA GLY A 73 9.56 11.61 1.01
C GLY A 73 10.79 11.95 1.83
N GLY A 74 10.67 11.82 3.16
CA GLY A 74 11.82 11.79 4.06
C GLY A 74 12.24 10.33 4.25
N ARG A 75 13.27 10.13 5.06
CA ARG A 75 13.72 8.77 5.39
C ARG A 75 13.15 8.25 6.70
N ASN A 76 12.50 9.12 7.46
CA ASN A 76 11.90 8.73 8.73
C ASN A 76 10.78 7.70 8.53
N PHE A 77 9.85 7.97 7.62
CA PHE A 77 8.83 7.01 7.26
C PHE A 77 9.42 5.94 6.34
N GLY A 78 9.20 4.67 6.67
CA GLY A 78 9.69 3.55 5.88
C GLY A 78 8.70 3.09 4.83
N HIS A 79 7.78 2.21 5.23
CA HIS A 79 6.83 1.61 4.29
C HIS A 79 5.59 1.10 5.00
N LEU A 80 4.56 0.79 4.23
CA LEU A 80 3.41 0.00 4.67
C LEU A 80 3.66 -1.45 4.28
N ALA A 81 3.12 -2.39 5.04
CA ALA A 81 3.29 -3.81 4.75
C ALA A 81 1.95 -4.53 4.78
N TYR A 82 1.77 -5.42 3.79
CA TYR A 82 0.58 -6.26 3.69
C TYR A 82 0.99 -7.69 3.38
N SER A 83 0.32 -8.67 3.98
CA SER A 83 0.56 -10.07 3.68
C SER A 83 -0.43 -10.57 2.62
N VAL A 84 0.02 -11.52 1.81
CA VAL A 84 -0.77 -12.12 0.75
C VAL A 84 -0.62 -13.64 0.78
N LYS A 85 -1.61 -14.33 0.25
CA LYS A 85 -1.62 -15.80 0.25
C LYS A 85 -0.65 -16.42 -0.76
N ASN A 86 -0.42 -15.75 -1.89
CA ASN A 86 0.54 -16.18 -2.91
C ASN A 86 1.20 -14.96 -3.53
N ILE A 87 2.45 -14.73 -3.15
CA ILE A 87 3.17 -13.53 -3.57
C ILE A 87 3.46 -13.52 -5.08
N TYR A 88 3.65 -14.68 -5.70
CA TYR A 88 3.88 -14.73 -7.14
C TYR A 88 2.63 -14.32 -7.92
N GLU A 89 1.48 -14.86 -7.54
CA GLU A 89 0.21 -14.49 -8.18
C GLU A 89 -0.10 -13.00 -7.96
N THR A 90 0.13 -12.51 -6.76
CA THR A 90 -0.09 -11.09 -6.44
C THR A 90 0.79 -10.20 -7.30
N CYS A 91 2.07 -10.48 -7.37
CA CYS A 91 3.00 -9.67 -8.17
C CYS A 91 2.68 -9.77 -9.67
N GLN A 92 2.25 -10.93 -10.16
CA GLN A 92 1.84 -11.07 -11.55
C GLN A 92 0.60 -10.21 -11.85
N LYS A 93 -0.40 -10.24 -10.99
CA LYS A 93 -1.60 -9.40 -11.15
C LYS A 93 -1.26 -7.91 -11.12
N LEU A 94 -0.35 -7.51 -10.25
CA LEU A 94 0.10 -6.11 -10.18
C LEU A 94 0.80 -5.70 -11.47
N MET A 95 1.70 -6.53 -11.98
CA MET A 95 2.36 -6.26 -13.27
C MET A 95 1.36 -6.18 -14.41
N ASP A 96 0.40 -7.08 -14.47
CA ASP A 96 -0.64 -7.09 -15.49
C ASP A 96 -1.48 -5.82 -15.47
N LYS A 97 -1.59 -5.18 -14.31
CA LYS A 97 -2.29 -3.91 -14.13
C LYS A 97 -1.37 -2.69 -14.23
N GLY A 98 -0.15 -2.87 -14.69
CA GLY A 98 0.79 -1.78 -14.95
C GLY A 98 1.58 -1.30 -13.73
N VAL A 99 1.58 -2.05 -12.62
CA VAL A 99 2.38 -1.70 -11.45
C VAL A 99 3.80 -2.24 -11.63
N THR A 100 4.79 -1.38 -11.43
CA THR A 100 6.20 -1.79 -11.41
C THR A 100 6.49 -2.55 -10.13
N ILE A 101 7.11 -3.72 -10.24
CA ILE A 101 7.62 -4.44 -9.08
C ILE A 101 9.05 -3.96 -8.84
N ASN A 102 9.24 -3.09 -7.86
CA ASN A 102 10.55 -2.49 -7.60
C ASN A 102 11.55 -3.52 -7.08
N ARG A 103 11.14 -4.31 -6.09
CA ARG A 103 11.92 -5.44 -5.61
C ARG A 103 11.12 -6.70 -5.85
N PRO A 104 11.52 -7.54 -6.82
CA PRO A 104 10.80 -8.79 -7.11
C PRO A 104 10.90 -9.80 -5.97
N PRO A 105 9.91 -10.71 -5.86
CA PRO A 105 9.92 -11.74 -4.82
C PRO A 105 10.86 -12.91 -5.14
N ARG A 106 12.15 -12.62 -5.28
CA ARG A 106 13.16 -13.61 -5.67
C ARG A 106 13.27 -14.77 -4.68
N ASP A 107 13.02 -14.46 -3.40
CA ASP A 107 13.07 -15.42 -2.31
C ASP A 107 11.73 -16.12 -2.04
N GLY A 108 10.71 -15.84 -2.83
CA GLY A 108 9.37 -16.37 -2.61
C GLY A 108 8.67 -15.80 -1.38
N HIS A 109 9.17 -14.68 -0.83
CA HIS A 109 8.68 -14.17 0.45
C HIS A 109 8.33 -12.68 0.44
N MET A 110 9.16 -11.84 -0.17
CA MET A 110 9.05 -10.39 -0.02
C MET A 110 9.17 -9.67 -1.35
N ALA A 111 8.31 -8.69 -1.56
CA ALA A 111 8.36 -7.80 -2.71
C ALA A 111 8.08 -6.37 -2.28
N PHE A 112 8.48 -5.40 -3.09
CA PHE A 112 8.16 -3.99 -2.90
C PHE A 112 7.61 -3.38 -4.17
N VAL A 113 6.58 -2.56 -4.00
CA VAL A 113 6.02 -1.69 -5.04
C VAL A 113 5.89 -0.29 -4.45
N ARG A 114 5.56 0.70 -5.28
CA ARG A 114 5.32 2.07 -4.83
C ARG A 114 3.94 2.54 -5.30
N SER A 115 3.31 3.35 -4.45
CA SER A 115 2.07 4.05 -4.79
C SER A 115 2.34 5.16 -5.81
N PRO A 116 1.30 5.77 -6.39
CA PRO A 116 1.48 6.93 -7.28
C PRO A 116 2.27 8.07 -6.66
N ASP A 117 2.16 8.29 -5.36
CA ASP A 117 2.90 9.33 -4.64
C ASP A 117 4.25 8.83 -4.09
N GLY A 118 4.67 7.64 -4.47
CA GLY A 118 5.97 7.11 -4.08
C GLY A 118 6.03 6.46 -2.70
N ILE A 119 4.89 6.20 -2.06
CA ILE A 119 4.86 5.47 -0.81
C ILE A 119 5.28 4.03 -1.06
N SER A 120 6.28 3.57 -0.33
CA SER A 120 6.78 2.20 -0.42
C SER A 120 5.81 1.22 0.23
N ILE A 121 5.48 0.16 -0.49
CA ILE A 121 4.57 -0.90 -0.03
C ILE A 121 5.32 -2.22 -0.07
N GLU A 122 5.48 -2.84 1.10
CA GLU A 122 6.04 -4.18 1.22
C GLU A 122 4.92 -5.21 1.10
N ILE A 123 5.15 -6.23 0.30
CA ILE A 123 4.23 -7.35 0.15
C ILE A 123 4.94 -8.59 0.68
N LEU A 124 4.32 -9.29 1.62
CA LEU A 124 4.90 -10.42 2.30
C LEU A 124 4.08 -11.68 2.09
N GLN A 125 4.76 -12.79 1.84
CA GLN A 125 4.12 -14.09 1.74
C GLN A 125 3.59 -14.50 3.12
N GLU A 126 2.32 -14.89 3.18
CA GLU A 126 1.75 -15.47 4.38
C GLU A 126 2.34 -16.85 4.61
N GLY A 127 2.80 -17.11 5.85
CA GLY A 127 3.44 -18.38 6.19
C GLY A 127 4.86 -18.50 5.65
N GLU A 128 5.22 -19.71 5.25
CA GLU A 128 6.56 -19.98 4.75
C GLU A 128 6.79 -19.43 3.35
N SER A 129 8.05 -19.16 3.03
CA SER A 129 8.43 -18.72 1.69
C SER A 129 8.06 -19.77 0.65
N LEU A 130 7.57 -19.32 -0.51
CA LEU A 130 7.27 -20.22 -1.61
C LEU A 130 8.57 -20.76 -2.24
N PRO A 131 8.52 -21.93 -2.92
CA PRO A 131 9.67 -22.42 -3.66
C PRO A 131 10.16 -21.39 -4.69
N LEU A 132 11.48 -21.33 -4.90
CA LEU A 132 12.05 -20.43 -5.89
C LEU A 132 11.47 -20.73 -7.27
N GLN A 133 11.12 -19.68 -8.00
CA GLN A 133 10.40 -19.81 -9.27
C GLN A 133 10.77 -18.68 -10.22
N GLU A 134 11.03 -19.04 -11.47
CA GLU A 134 11.17 -18.06 -12.53
C GLU A 134 9.80 -17.52 -12.95
N PRO A 135 9.69 -16.27 -13.42
CA PRO A 135 10.80 -15.34 -13.72
C PRO A 135 11.33 -14.59 -12.48
N TRP A 136 10.73 -14.80 -11.32
CA TRP A 136 11.00 -13.99 -10.12
C TRP A 136 12.42 -14.17 -9.60
N GLN A 137 12.92 -15.41 -9.62
CA GLN A 137 14.24 -15.74 -9.10
C GLN A 137 15.35 -14.94 -9.79
N SER A 138 15.23 -14.74 -11.09
CA SER A 138 16.22 -14.02 -11.90
C SER A 138 15.89 -12.56 -12.13
N MET A 139 14.73 -12.10 -11.70
CA MET A 139 14.27 -10.74 -11.97
C MET A 139 15.06 -9.72 -11.16
N LYS A 140 15.52 -8.67 -11.84
CA LYS A 140 16.30 -7.61 -11.21
C LYS A 140 15.41 -6.56 -10.57
N ASN A 141 15.97 -5.83 -9.61
CA ASN A 141 15.32 -4.66 -9.04
C ASN A 141 15.08 -3.60 -10.11
N ASN A 142 14.00 -2.85 -9.94
CA ASN A 142 13.66 -1.72 -10.80
C ASN A 142 13.44 -0.50 -9.90
N GLY A 143 14.35 0.47 -9.99
CA GLY A 143 14.30 1.67 -9.15
C GLY A 143 14.63 1.40 -7.69
N SER A 144 14.04 2.18 -6.81
CA SER A 144 14.24 2.10 -5.37
C SER A 144 12.90 2.05 -4.63
N TRP A 145 12.96 1.67 -3.39
CA TRP A 145 11.76 1.55 -2.55
C TRP A 145 12.02 1.98 -1.10
#